data_62d926703421b30628018f3b078e7da1
#
_entry.id   62d926703421b30628018f3b078e7da1
#
_cell.length_a   1.000
_cell.length_b   1.000
_cell.length_c   1.000
_cell.angle_alpha   90.00
_cell.angle_beta   90.00
_cell.angle_gamma   90.00
#
_symmetry.space_group_name_H-M   'P 1'
#
loop_
_entity.id
_entity.type
_entity.pdbx_description
1 polymer ?
#
loop_
_entity_poly.entity_id
_entity_poly.type
_entity_poly.pdbx_seq_one_letter_code
_entity_poly.pdbx_strand_id
1 'polypeptide(L)'
;MKHKSGFVSIIGYPNAGKSTLVNALVGEKLSIVNAKVQTTRDRILGIYNSENYQIVFSDTPGIIDPKYKLQKKMMSYVMSSFVDSDLVVYVFDSSTNKNIVGKIKDILLELKVPLLIVINKIDLINQQKVEDIMKSLKSDFLDSYLSLIHI
;
A
#
# COMPACT_ATOMS: atom_id res chain seq x y z
N MET A 1 -5.37 11.24 -27.98
CA MET A 1 -5.36 10.02 -27.13
C MET A 1 -6.20 10.26 -25.88
N LYS A 2 -6.91 9.26 -25.41
CA LYS A 2 -7.68 9.40 -24.15
C LYS A 2 -6.72 9.38 -22.97
N HIS A 3 -6.66 10.49 -22.22
CA HIS A 3 -5.91 10.54 -20.95
C HIS A 3 -6.55 9.57 -19.94
N LYS A 4 -5.72 8.74 -19.30
CA LYS A 4 -6.16 7.78 -18.28
C LYS A 4 -5.86 8.32 -16.89
N SER A 5 -6.72 8.06 -15.93
CA SER A 5 -6.46 8.37 -14.52
C SER A 5 -6.83 7.18 -13.65
N GLY A 6 -6.12 7.02 -12.53
CA GLY A 6 -6.40 5.94 -11.59
C GLY A 6 -6.01 6.32 -10.16
N PHE A 7 -6.74 5.75 -9.21
CA PHE A 7 -6.50 5.89 -7.78
C PHE A 7 -5.80 4.65 -7.23
N VAL A 8 -4.69 4.87 -6.53
CA VAL A 8 -3.89 3.81 -5.90
C VAL A 8 -3.87 4.03 -4.40
N SER A 9 -4.46 3.10 -3.65
CA SER A 9 -4.39 3.09 -2.18
C SER A 9 -3.15 2.33 -1.73
N ILE A 10 -2.33 2.97 -0.87
CA ILE A 10 -1.11 2.38 -0.33
C ILE A 10 -1.33 2.06 1.15
N ILE A 11 -1.14 0.80 1.49
CA ILE A 11 -1.35 0.26 2.82
C ILE A 11 -0.12 -0.52 3.29
N GLY A 12 -0.05 -0.75 4.58
CA GLY A 12 1.02 -1.51 5.22
C GLY A 12 1.22 -1.08 6.67
N TYR A 13 2.01 -1.84 7.40
CA TYR A 13 2.35 -1.51 8.78
C TYR A 13 3.10 -0.16 8.89
N PRO A 14 3.07 0.49 10.07
CA PRO A 14 3.93 1.65 10.33
C PRO A 14 5.40 1.30 10.02
N ASN A 15 6.14 2.25 9.43
CA ASN A 15 7.56 2.11 9.08
C ASN A 15 7.87 1.04 7.99
N ALA A 16 6.88 0.52 7.29
CA ALA A 16 7.11 -0.39 6.17
C ALA A 16 7.74 0.28 4.93
N GLY A 17 7.76 1.62 4.89
CA GLY A 17 8.35 2.39 3.79
C GLY A 17 7.32 2.95 2.80
N LYS A 18 6.04 3.05 3.17
CA LYS A 18 4.97 3.57 2.31
C LYS A 18 5.27 4.97 1.74
N SER A 19 5.54 5.93 2.61
CA SER A 19 5.85 7.31 2.19
C SER A 19 7.14 7.40 1.38
N THR A 20 8.14 6.61 1.73
CA THR A 20 9.40 6.54 0.99
C THR A 20 9.19 5.98 -0.41
N LEU A 21 8.33 4.94 -0.55
CA LEU A 21 7.96 4.38 -1.85
C LEU A 21 7.27 5.41 -2.72
N VAL A 22 6.27 6.13 -2.17
CA VAL A 22 5.56 7.17 -2.93
C VAL A 22 6.52 8.28 -3.36
N ASN A 23 7.37 8.76 -2.46
CA ASN A 23 8.36 9.79 -2.79
C ASN A 23 9.32 9.33 -3.89
N ALA A 24 9.74 8.06 -3.88
CA ALA A 24 10.60 7.50 -4.91
C ALA A 24 9.89 7.38 -6.27
N LEU A 25 8.60 6.98 -6.27
CA LEU A 25 7.81 6.85 -7.50
C LEU A 25 7.48 8.20 -8.14
N VAL A 26 7.22 9.19 -7.31
CA VAL A 26 6.74 10.49 -7.78
C VAL A 26 7.90 11.44 -8.10
N GLY A 27 9.06 11.28 -7.45
CA GLY A 27 10.27 12.06 -7.71
C GLY A 27 10.05 13.57 -7.68
N GLU A 28 10.84 14.34 -8.45
CA GLU A 28 10.72 15.80 -8.56
C GLU A 28 9.47 16.28 -9.32
N LYS A 29 8.69 15.39 -9.91
CA LYS A 29 7.45 15.70 -10.64
C LYS A 29 6.21 15.77 -9.75
N LEU A 30 6.40 15.81 -8.44
CA LEU A 30 5.33 15.90 -7.46
C LEU A 30 4.73 17.29 -7.37
N SER A 31 3.41 17.36 -7.57
CA SER A 31 2.61 18.38 -6.92
C SER A 31 2.28 17.89 -5.51
N ILE A 32 3.08 18.30 -4.51
CA ILE A 32 2.79 17.99 -3.11
C ILE A 32 1.50 18.73 -2.75
N VAL A 33 0.43 18.00 -2.59
CA VAL A 33 -0.74 18.52 -1.89
C VAL A 33 -0.38 18.53 -0.41
N ASN A 34 -0.12 19.73 0.10
CA ASN A 34 0.33 19.99 1.46
C ASN A 34 -0.61 19.28 2.47
N ALA A 35 -0.06 18.41 3.29
CA ALA A 35 -0.75 17.55 4.27
C ALA A 35 -1.46 18.30 5.42
N LYS A 36 -1.80 19.58 5.24
CA LYS A 36 -2.43 20.43 6.26
C LYS A 36 -3.95 20.53 6.17
N VAL A 37 -4.59 19.90 5.23
CA VAL A 37 -6.05 19.78 5.24
C VAL A 37 -6.43 18.48 5.91
N GLN A 38 -6.56 18.53 7.22
CA GLN A 38 -7.23 17.52 8.04
C GLN A 38 -8.72 17.51 7.72
N THR A 39 -9.08 16.95 6.58
CA THR A 39 -10.44 16.50 6.34
C THR A 39 -10.39 15.03 5.96
N THR A 40 -11.04 14.28 6.74
CA THR A 40 -11.23 12.87 7.00
C THR A 40 -11.57 11.99 5.79
N ARG A 41 -11.32 12.34 4.55
CA ARG A 41 -11.73 11.50 3.42
C ARG A 41 -10.63 11.08 2.47
N ASP A 42 -9.60 11.88 2.22
CA ASP A 42 -8.62 11.50 1.22
C ASP A 42 -7.25 12.07 1.59
N ARG A 43 -6.43 11.30 2.29
CA ARG A 43 -5.01 11.61 2.39
C ARG A 43 -4.36 11.33 1.03
N ILE A 44 -4.32 12.31 0.18
CA ILE A 44 -3.54 12.23 -1.04
C ILE A 44 -2.07 12.35 -0.65
N LEU A 45 -1.29 11.27 -0.89
CA LEU A 45 0.16 11.25 -0.69
C LEU A 45 0.88 11.95 -1.81
N GLY A 46 0.37 11.83 -3.03
CA GLY A 46 0.96 12.43 -4.19
C GLY A 46 0.17 12.18 -5.47
N ILE A 47 0.44 13.00 -6.47
CA ILE A 47 -0.12 12.86 -7.81
C ILE A 47 1.04 12.75 -8.79
N TYR A 48 1.10 11.65 -9.53
CA TYR A 48 2.02 11.48 -10.63
C TYR A 48 1.31 11.81 -11.95
N ASN A 49 1.86 12.77 -12.68
CA ASN A 49 1.36 13.17 -13.99
C ASN A 49 2.32 12.76 -15.09
N SER A 50 1.78 12.11 -16.11
CA SER A 50 2.46 11.83 -17.38
C SER A 50 1.64 12.43 -18.51
N GLU A 51 2.18 12.45 -19.73
CA GLU A 51 1.47 12.96 -20.92
C GLU A 51 0.15 12.21 -21.18
N ASN A 52 0.09 10.92 -20.89
CA ASN A 52 -1.02 10.05 -21.24
C ASN A 52 -1.80 9.53 -20.04
N TYR A 53 -1.32 9.74 -18.81
CA TYR A 53 -2.01 9.22 -17.61
C TYR A 53 -1.66 10.01 -16.35
N GLN A 54 -2.55 9.92 -15.37
CA GLN A 54 -2.40 10.48 -14.03
C GLN A 54 -2.65 9.38 -12.99
N ILE A 55 -1.78 9.28 -11.99
CA ILE A 55 -1.95 8.37 -10.86
C ILE A 55 -2.06 9.19 -9.58
N VAL A 56 -3.14 8.98 -8.84
CA VAL A 56 -3.37 9.60 -7.53
C VAL A 56 -3.07 8.55 -6.46
N PHE A 57 -2.03 8.82 -5.65
CA PHE A 57 -1.69 7.97 -4.51
C PHE A 57 -2.41 8.47 -3.27
N SER A 58 -3.18 7.61 -2.63
CA SER A 58 -3.83 7.91 -1.36
C SER A 58 -3.18 7.13 -0.21
N ASP A 59 -2.97 7.82 0.91
CA ASP A 59 -2.50 7.20 2.14
C ASP A 59 -3.69 6.68 2.93
N THR A 60 -3.58 5.45 3.37
CA THR A 60 -4.45 4.97 4.42
C THR A 60 -3.71 5.07 5.75
N PRO A 61 -4.39 5.39 6.85
CA PRO A 61 -3.76 5.30 8.16
C PRO A 61 -3.16 3.89 8.30
N GLY A 62 -1.88 3.83 8.73
CA GLY A 62 -1.16 2.55 8.84
C GLY A 62 -2.03 1.52 9.55
N ILE A 63 -2.08 0.32 8.98
CA ILE A 63 -2.86 -0.77 9.55
C ILE A 63 -2.22 -1.12 10.89
N ILE A 64 -2.91 -0.80 11.96
CA ILE A 64 -2.55 -1.17 13.33
C ILE A 64 -3.54 -2.25 13.74
N ASP A 65 -3.02 -3.31 14.35
CA ASP A 65 -3.88 -4.34 14.93
C ASP A 65 -4.83 -3.70 15.96
N PRO A 66 -6.16 -3.72 15.77
CA PRO A 66 -7.07 -2.89 16.53
C PRO A 66 -7.24 -3.40 17.96
N LYS A 67 -6.46 -2.86 18.90
CA LYS A 67 -6.59 -3.15 20.34
C LYS A 67 -7.65 -2.31 21.04
N TYR A 68 -8.11 -1.20 20.42
CA TYR A 68 -9.05 -0.23 21.04
C TYR A 68 -10.16 0.19 20.08
N LYS A 69 -11.29 0.71 20.63
CA LYS A 69 -12.45 1.21 19.86
C LYS A 69 -12.10 2.26 18.78
N LEU A 70 -11.12 3.10 19.03
CA LEU A 70 -10.64 4.11 18.07
C LEU A 70 -10.02 3.45 16.83
N GLN A 71 -9.29 2.36 17.04
CA GLN A 71 -8.65 1.60 15.95
C GLN A 71 -9.67 0.84 15.09
N LYS A 72 -10.82 0.44 15.66
CA LYS A 72 -11.93 -0.14 14.87
C LYS A 72 -12.52 0.88 13.89
N LYS A 73 -12.66 2.15 14.31
CA LYS A 73 -13.07 3.23 13.39
C LYS A 73 -12.03 3.48 12.31
N MET A 74 -10.74 3.48 12.64
CA MET A 74 -9.66 3.62 11.65
C MET A 74 -9.70 2.47 10.62
N MET A 75 -9.97 1.25 11.03
CA MET A 75 -10.12 0.12 10.11
C MET A 75 -11.33 0.27 9.19
N SER A 76 -12.45 0.84 9.66
CA SER A 76 -13.59 1.10 8.78
C SER A 76 -13.27 2.18 7.72
N TYR A 77 -12.43 3.16 8.04
CA TYR A 77 -11.94 4.14 7.06
C TYR A 77 -10.99 3.50 6.04
N VAL A 78 -10.13 2.58 6.47
CA VAL A 78 -9.28 1.80 5.56
C VAL A 78 -10.15 1.01 4.58
N MET A 79 -11.18 0.34 5.07
CA MET A 79 -12.12 -0.41 4.22
C MET A 79 -12.86 0.48 3.23
N SER A 80 -13.31 1.66 3.66
CA SER A 80 -14.01 2.60 2.77
C SER A 80 -13.08 3.20 1.70
N SER A 81 -11.78 3.35 2.00
CA SER A 81 -10.82 3.88 1.02
C SER A 81 -10.53 2.91 -0.13
N PHE A 82 -10.78 1.62 0.05
CA PHE A 82 -10.58 0.62 -1.01
C PHE A 82 -11.71 0.61 -2.04
N VAL A 83 -12.90 1.08 -1.68
CA VAL A 83 -14.08 1.08 -2.56
C VAL A 83 -13.84 1.94 -3.80
N ASP A 84 -13.10 3.03 -3.64
CA ASP A 84 -12.83 4.00 -4.72
C ASP A 84 -11.45 3.82 -5.36
N SER A 85 -10.72 2.75 -5.01
CA SER A 85 -9.39 2.49 -5.57
C SER A 85 -9.45 1.60 -6.80
N ASP A 86 -8.59 1.91 -7.79
CA ASP A 86 -8.39 1.07 -8.97
C ASP A 86 -7.31 0.00 -8.73
N LEU A 87 -6.44 0.23 -7.75
CA LEU A 87 -5.37 -0.67 -7.32
C LEU A 87 -5.09 -0.47 -5.84
N VAL A 88 -4.87 -1.57 -5.12
CA VAL A 88 -4.35 -1.55 -3.75
C VAL A 88 -2.91 -2.03 -3.75
N VAL A 89 -2.01 -1.24 -3.15
CA VAL A 89 -0.60 -1.58 -2.94
C VAL A 89 -0.37 -1.86 -1.47
N TYR A 90 -0.01 -3.09 -1.13
CA TYR A 90 0.40 -3.47 0.22
C TYR A 90 1.93 -3.46 0.33
N VAL A 91 2.48 -2.61 1.18
CA VAL A 91 3.92 -2.55 1.43
C VAL A 91 4.27 -3.47 2.60
N PHE A 92 4.96 -4.56 2.27
CA PHE A 92 5.40 -5.58 3.23
C PHE A 92 6.85 -5.30 3.64
N ASP A 93 7.10 -5.21 4.94
CA ASP A 93 8.45 -5.05 5.50
C ASP A 93 9.08 -6.42 5.72
N SER A 94 10.01 -6.80 4.85
CA SER A 94 10.69 -8.10 4.90
C SER A 94 11.66 -8.24 6.07
N SER A 95 12.09 -7.14 6.68
CA SER A 95 13.01 -7.13 7.82
C SER A 95 12.33 -7.54 9.13
N THR A 96 10.99 -7.50 9.17
CA THR A 96 10.22 -7.93 10.34
C THR A 96 9.81 -9.40 10.18
N ASN A 97 9.56 -10.07 11.31
CA ASN A 97 9.01 -11.42 11.31
C ASN A 97 7.46 -11.41 11.31
N LYS A 98 6.85 -10.30 10.90
CA LYS A 98 5.40 -10.14 10.88
C LYS A 98 4.85 -10.61 9.53
N ASN A 99 4.12 -11.70 9.54
CA ASN A 99 3.36 -12.14 8.37
C ASN A 99 2.07 -11.33 8.23
N ILE A 100 1.49 -11.36 7.03
CA ILE A 100 0.15 -10.83 6.80
C ILE A 100 -0.86 -11.82 7.40
N VAL A 101 -1.39 -11.51 8.57
CA VAL A 101 -2.27 -12.41 9.33
C VAL A 101 -3.53 -11.68 9.82
N GLY A 102 -4.51 -12.46 10.28
CA GLY A 102 -5.74 -11.95 10.89
C GLY A 102 -6.57 -11.10 9.95
N LYS A 103 -7.23 -10.10 10.49
CA LYS A 103 -8.17 -9.23 9.75
C LYS A 103 -7.57 -8.58 8.50
N ILE A 104 -6.28 -8.28 8.50
CA ILE A 104 -5.62 -7.69 7.34
C ILE A 104 -5.60 -8.68 6.19
N LYS A 105 -5.25 -9.94 6.46
CA LYS A 105 -5.29 -11.01 5.47
C LYS A 105 -6.69 -11.18 4.90
N ASP A 106 -7.70 -11.24 5.75
CA ASP A 106 -9.09 -11.38 5.35
C ASP A 106 -9.53 -10.22 4.44
N ILE A 107 -9.21 -8.98 4.82
CA ILE A 107 -9.50 -7.78 4.04
C ILE A 107 -8.83 -7.83 2.65
N LEU A 108 -7.56 -8.22 2.59
CA LEU A 108 -6.83 -8.28 1.33
C LEU A 108 -7.35 -9.39 0.42
N LEU A 109 -7.84 -10.51 0.98
CA LEU A 109 -8.45 -11.60 0.23
C LEU A 109 -9.85 -11.24 -0.31
N GLU A 110 -10.58 -10.34 0.36
CA GLU A 110 -11.90 -9.88 -0.05
C GLU A 110 -11.87 -8.70 -1.03
N LEU A 111 -10.69 -8.20 -1.39
CA LEU A 111 -10.57 -7.09 -2.33
C LEU A 111 -11.14 -7.46 -3.70
N LYS A 112 -11.95 -6.54 -4.26
CA LYS A 112 -12.51 -6.64 -5.62
C LYS A 112 -11.65 -5.96 -6.67
N VAL A 113 -10.59 -5.29 -6.25
CA VAL A 113 -9.62 -4.59 -7.10
C VAL A 113 -8.29 -5.32 -7.08
N PRO A 114 -7.43 -5.16 -8.09
CA PRO A 114 -6.11 -5.76 -8.11
C PRO A 114 -5.29 -5.42 -6.86
N LEU A 115 -4.54 -6.41 -6.36
CA LEU A 115 -3.62 -6.27 -5.24
C LEU A 115 -2.18 -6.41 -5.74
N LEU A 116 -1.35 -5.40 -5.47
CA LEU A 116 0.09 -5.45 -5.64
C LEU A 116 0.76 -5.50 -4.26
N ILE A 117 1.49 -6.57 -3.98
CA ILE A 117 2.30 -6.69 -2.75
C ILE A 117 3.73 -6.29 -3.09
N VAL A 118 4.20 -5.23 -2.45
CA VAL A 118 5.57 -4.73 -2.58
C VAL A 118 6.36 -5.19 -1.37
N ILE A 119 7.31 -6.10 -1.58
CA ILE A 119 8.20 -6.61 -0.54
C ILE A 119 9.39 -5.67 -0.45
N ASN A 120 9.39 -4.83 0.57
CA ASN A 120 10.41 -3.79 0.78
C ASN A 120 11.51 -4.25 1.76
N LYS A 121 12.64 -3.54 1.74
CA LYS A 121 13.82 -3.77 2.59
C LYS A 121 14.46 -5.14 2.38
N ILE A 122 14.43 -5.63 1.15
CA ILE A 122 15.03 -6.95 0.81
C ILE A 122 16.55 -6.96 0.99
N ASP A 123 17.21 -5.79 1.01
CA ASP A 123 18.61 -5.60 1.33
C ASP A 123 18.98 -5.98 2.77
N LEU A 124 17.99 -6.03 3.68
CA LEU A 124 18.18 -6.37 5.10
C LEU A 124 18.05 -7.87 5.39
N ILE A 125 17.75 -8.69 4.39
CA ILE A 125 17.55 -10.14 4.54
C ILE A 125 18.34 -10.91 3.49
N ASN A 126 18.57 -12.21 3.74
CA ASN A 126 19.24 -13.07 2.79
C ASN A 126 18.31 -13.57 1.69
N GLN A 127 18.89 -14.06 0.59
CA GLN A 127 18.19 -14.58 -0.58
C GLN A 127 17.15 -15.68 -0.22
N GLN A 128 17.53 -16.61 0.66
CA GLN A 128 16.64 -17.70 1.06
C GLN A 128 15.36 -17.17 1.72
N LYS A 129 15.50 -16.16 2.61
CA LYS A 129 14.35 -15.54 3.27
C LYS A 129 13.44 -14.80 2.27
N VAL A 130 14.02 -14.15 1.26
CA VAL A 130 13.23 -13.53 0.17
C VAL A 130 12.38 -14.57 -0.54
N GLU A 131 12.98 -15.71 -0.91
CA GLU A 131 12.27 -16.79 -1.59
C GLU A 131 11.15 -17.39 -0.74
N ASP A 132 11.40 -17.59 0.55
CA ASP A 132 10.41 -18.13 1.50
C ASP A 132 9.22 -17.18 1.66
N ILE A 133 9.48 -15.88 1.78
CA ILE A 133 8.43 -14.84 1.81
C ILE A 133 7.62 -14.85 0.52
N MET A 134 8.27 -14.88 -0.62
CA MET A 134 7.59 -14.91 -1.92
C MET A 134 6.70 -16.14 -2.07
N LYS A 135 7.18 -17.32 -1.68
CA LYS A 135 6.40 -18.57 -1.71
C LYS A 135 5.17 -18.49 -0.81
N SER A 136 5.34 -17.98 0.42
CA SER A 136 4.24 -17.80 1.37
C SER A 136 3.19 -16.84 0.84
N LEU A 137 3.60 -15.66 0.34
CA LEU A 137 2.68 -14.66 -0.19
C LEU A 137 1.95 -15.14 -1.44
N LYS A 138 2.63 -15.86 -2.34
CA LYS A 138 1.98 -16.45 -3.52
C LYS A 138 0.95 -17.53 -3.15
N SER A 139 1.23 -18.30 -2.11
CA SER A 139 0.29 -19.31 -1.59
C SER A 139 -0.94 -18.66 -0.97
N ASP A 140 -0.75 -17.55 -0.24
CA ASP A 140 -1.82 -16.85 0.46
C ASP A 140 -2.67 -15.96 -0.47
N PHE A 141 -2.05 -15.37 -1.50
CA PHE A 141 -2.66 -14.37 -2.40
C PHE A 141 -2.45 -14.75 -3.87
N LEU A 142 -3.16 -15.76 -4.34
CA LEU A 142 -2.97 -16.37 -5.68
C LEU A 142 -3.14 -15.38 -6.83
N ASP A 143 -4.06 -14.43 -6.69
CA ASP A 143 -4.40 -13.45 -7.72
C ASP A 143 -3.66 -12.11 -7.56
N SER A 144 -2.64 -12.05 -6.69
CA SER A 144 -1.88 -10.82 -6.46
C SER A 144 -0.62 -10.73 -7.33
N TYR A 145 -0.19 -9.50 -7.58
CA TYR A 145 1.13 -9.21 -8.15
C TYR A 145 2.16 -9.04 -7.03
N LEU A 146 3.38 -9.52 -7.24
CA LEU A 146 4.49 -9.35 -6.30
C LEU A 146 5.59 -8.52 -6.91
N SER A 147 6.17 -7.60 -6.14
CA SER A 147 7.34 -6.79 -6.51
C SER A 147 8.35 -6.78 -5.38
N LEU A 148 9.63 -6.83 -5.72
CA LEU A 148 10.75 -6.77 -4.78
C LEU A 148 11.42 -5.40 -4.88
N ILE A 149 11.58 -4.72 -3.76
CA ILE A 149 12.24 -3.42 -3.70
C ILE A 149 13.12 -3.26 -2.46
N HIS A 150 14.00 -2.25 -2.50
CA HIS A 150 14.70 -1.71 -1.34
C HIS A 150 14.77 -0.19 -1.48
N ILE A 151 14.24 0.48 -0.51
CA ILE A 151 14.25 1.94 -0.38
C ILE A 151 14.30 2.32 1.10
#